data_aa9f745ab723ddd2028db176ee18055b
#
_entry.id   aa9f745ab723ddd2028db176ee18055b
#
_cell.length_a   1.000
_cell.length_b   1.000
_cell.length_c   1.000
_cell.angle_alpha   90.00
_cell.angle_beta   90.00
_cell.angle_gamma   90.00
#
_symmetry.space_group_name_H-M   'P 1'
#
loop_
_entity.id
_entity.type
_entity.pdbx_description
1 polymer ?
#
loop_
_entity_poly.entity_id
_entity_poly.type
_entity_poly.pdbx_seq_one_letter_code
_entity_poly.pdbx_strand_id
1 'polypeptide(L)'
;MSKVAWIIFGAAIVLILGGLVIGGQIANPRINVSNIDTNTIVAASDANGQIADHVFGVPESKLVLVEYGDFQCPSCGGAHPQIKELTEEYKDKITFIFRNFPLTTIHPNARAAAAAVEAAGLQGKYWEMHNLVFETQDDWSSLATQLRTDKFVEYATSLGLDKDQFVTDIAATNVNKKISFDQALGKKINVSATPTFYFNGEPLDASVSQSIVQGSTNELRAIFDAALAK
;
A
#
# COMPACT_ATOMS: atom_id res chain seq x y z
N MET A 1 -24.36 -1.10 49.29
CA MET A 1 -24.04 -2.31 48.49
C MET A 1 -23.17 -3.22 49.35
N SER A 2 -23.43 -4.53 49.37
CA SER A 2 -22.63 -5.47 50.14
C SER A 2 -21.24 -5.67 49.50
N LYS A 3 -20.24 -6.09 50.32
CA LYS A 3 -18.88 -6.40 49.80
C LYS A 3 -18.93 -7.45 48.67
N VAL A 4 -19.89 -8.37 48.72
CA VAL A 4 -20.13 -9.39 47.70
C VAL A 4 -20.57 -8.78 46.37
N ALA A 5 -21.42 -7.74 46.40
CA ALA A 5 -21.85 -7.05 45.17
C ALA A 5 -20.70 -6.34 44.48
N TRP A 6 -19.74 -5.76 45.21
CA TRP A 6 -18.54 -5.16 44.63
C TRP A 6 -17.59 -6.18 44.02
N ILE A 7 -17.47 -7.38 44.61
CA ILE A 7 -16.64 -8.49 44.05
C ILE A 7 -17.25 -8.99 42.75
N ILE A 8 -18.58 -9.20 42.71
CA ILE A 8 -19.28 -9.65 41.48
C ILE A 8 -19.16 -8.60 40.39
N PHE A 9 -19.32 -7.31 40.72
CA PHE A 9 -19.18 -6.21 39.74
C PHE A 9 -17.75 -6.13 39.18
N GLY A 10 -16.72 -6.24 40.02
CA GLY A 10 -15.33 -6.27 39.60
C GLY A 10 -15.02 -7.48 38.71
N ALA A 11 -15.51 -8.68 39.07
CA ALA A 11 -15.34 -9.88 38.26
C ALA A 11 -16.02 -9.75 36.88
N ALA A 12 -17.22 -9.17 36.80
CA ALA A 12 -17.93 -8.93 35.54
C ALA A 12 -17.17 -7.96 34.63
N ILE A 13 -16.60 -6.88 35.18
CA ILE A 13 -15.77 -5.94 34.41
C ILE A 13 -14.53 -6.64 33.83
N VAL A 14 -13.84 -7.45 34.63
CA VAL A 14 -12.65 -8.19 34.17
C VAL A 14 -12.99 -9.16 33.03
N LEU A 15 -14.13 -9.86 33.13
CA LEU A 15 -14.60 -10.78 32.09
C LEU A 15 -15.00 -10.05 30.82
N ILE A 16 -15.66 -8.88 30.92
CA ILE A 16 -16.05 -8.08 29.76
C ILE A 16 -14.81 -7.50 29.09
N LEU A 17 -13.88 -6.90 29.84
CA LEU A 17 -12.66 -6.33 29.30
C LEU A 17 -11.75 -7.42 28.73
N GLY A 18 -11.61 -8.55 29.40
CA GLY A 18 -10.89 -9.71 28.91
C GLY A 18 -11.50 -10.28 27.65
N GLY A 19 -12.82 -10.41 27.60
CA GLY A 19 -13.56 -10.86 26.40
C GLY A 19 -13.42 -9.90 25.22
N LEU A 20 -13.43 -8.59 25.44
CA LEU A 20 -13.19 -7.58 24.39
C LEU A 20 -11.77 -7.62 23.85
N VAL A 21 -10.76 -7.81 24.70
CA VAL A 21 -9.36 -7.93 24.27
C VAL A 21 -9.13 -9.21 23.47
N ILE A 22 -9.65 -10.35 23.95
CA ILE A 22 -9.54 -11.65 23.25
C ILE A 22 -10.35 -11.61 21.96
N GLY A 23 -11.58 -11.08 21.99
CA GLY A 23 -12.43 -10.94 20.81
C GLY A 23 -11.81 -10.03 19.77
N GLY A 24 -11.16 -8.93 20.16
CA GLY A 24 -10.44 -8.02 19.27
C GLY A 24 -9.20 -8.67 18.62
N GLN A 25 -8.51 -9.55 19.32
CA GLN A 25 -7.36 -10.30 18.77
C GLN A 25 -7.80 -11.42 17.80
N ILE A 26 -8.94 -12.05 18.07
CA ILE A 26 -9.52 -13.05 17.16
C ILE A 26 -10.07 -12.38 15.89
N ALA A 27 -10.68 -11.19 16.03
CA ALA A 27 -11.25 -10.44 14.90
C ALA A 27 -10.19 -9.79 13.98
N ASN A 28 -8.97 -9.51 14.48
CA ASN A 28 -7.87 -8.94 13.73
C ASN A 28 -6.55 -9.66 14.08
N PRO A 29 -6.31 -10.85 13.53
CA PRO A 29 -5.04 -11.54 13.75
C PRO A 29 -3.89 -10.67 13.25
N ARG A 30 -2.88 -10.48 14.10
CA ARG A 30 -1.66 -9.75 13.71
C ARG A 30 -1.01 -10.47 12.54
N ILE A 31 -0.85 -9.75 11.43
CA ILE A 31 -0.15 -10.27 10.25
C ILE A 31 1.31 -10.46 10.65
N ASN A 32 1.79 -11.71 10.58
CA ASN A 32 3.18 -12.02 10.88
C ASN A 32 4.02 -11.91 9.60
N VAL A 33 4.90 -10.93 9.56
CA VAL A 33 5.84 -10.69 8.45
C VAL A 33 7.31 -10.85 8.87
N SER A 34 7.59 -11.45 10.03
CA SER A 34 8.95 -11.52 10.60
C SER A 34 9.95 -12.19 9.67
N ASN A 35 9.54 -13.23 8.95
CA ASN A 35 10.39 -14.03 8.06
C ASN A 35 10.30 -13.62 6.59
N ILE A 36 9.58 -12.54 6.26
CA ILE A 36 9.44 -12.07 4.88
C ILE A 36 10.61 -11.15 4.55
N ASP A 37 11.31 -11.42 3.47
CA ASP A 37 12.30 -10.48 2.92
C ASP A 37 11.57 -9.32 2.24
N THR A 38 11.77 -8.11 2.75
CA THR A 38 11.14 -6.89 2.23
C THR A 38 11.77 -6.37 0.94
N ASN A 39 12.91 -6.96 0.53
CA ASN A 39 13.71 -6.51 -0.60
C ASN A 39 13.44 -7.31 -1.87
N THR A 40 12.59 -8.32 -1.77
CA THR A 40 12.24 -9.20 -2.89
C THR A 40 10.75 -9.11 -3.21
N ILE A 41 10.38 -9.61 -4.40
CA ILE A 41 8.98 -9.79 -4.76
C ILE A 41 8.35 -10.80 -3.80
N VAL A 42 7.28 -10.41 -3.15
CA VAL A 42 6.51 -11.30 -2.26
C VAL A 42 5.44 -12.02 -3.07
N ALA A 43 5.55 -13.34 -3.10
CA ALA A 43 4.57 -14.20 -3.77
C ALA A 43 3.22 -14.21 -3.03
N ALA A 44 2.17 -14.64 -3.74
CA ALA A 44 0.84 -14.85 -3.17
C ALA A 44 0.87 -15.87 -2.02
N SER A 45 0.15 -15.56 -0.95
CA SER A 45 0.06 -16.39 0.25
C SER A 45 -1.21 -16.07 1.05
N ASP A 46 -1.55 -16.89 2.02
CA ASP A 46 -2.68 -16.60 2.92
C ASP A 46 -2.47 -15.31 3.73
N ALA A 47 -1.23 -14.96 4.04
CA ALA A 47 -0.90 -13.76 4.81
C ALA A 47 -1.22 -12.46 4.07
N ASN A 48 -1.03 -12.44 2.75
CA ASN A 48 -1.30 -11.29 1.88
C ASN A 48 -2.60 -11.43 1.07
N GLY A 49 -3.52 -12.31 1.47
CA GLY A 49 -4.81 -12.49 0.80
C GLY A 49 -4.72 -13.15 -0.57
N GLN A 50 -3.69 -13.95 -0.84
CA GLN A 50 -3.41 -14.58 -2.15
C GLN A 50 -3.13 -13.56 -3.27
N ILE A 51 -2.68 -12.35 -2.90
CA ILE A 51 -2.29 -11.30 -3.86
C ILE A 51 -0.77 -11.08 -3.72
N ALA A 52 -0.02 -11.43 -4.76
CA ALA A 52 1.42 -11.16 -4.84
C ALA A 52 1.72 -9.67 -4.96
N ASP A 53 2.98 -9.28 -4.82
CA ASP A 53 3.41 -7.94 -5.21
C ASP A 53 3.15 -7.72 -6.71
N HIS A 54 2.65 -6.53 -7.03
CA HIS A 54 2.52 -6.08 -8.41
C HIS A 54 3.87 -5.53 -8.88
N VAL A 55 4.40 -6.13 -9.92
CA VAL A 55 5.72 -5.79 -10.47
C VAL A 55 5.57 -4.98 -11.74
N PHE A 56 6.32 -3.89 -11.85
CA PHE A 56 6.58 -3.19 -13.09
C PHE A 56 8.03 -3.43 -13.52
N GLY A 57 8.26 -3.70 -14.80
CA GLY A 57 9.60 -3.98 -15.32
C GLY A 57 9.95 -5.47 -15.33
N VAL A 58 11.19 -5.81 -15.00
CA VAL A 58 11.74 -7.18 -15.10
C VAL A 58 11.68 -7.89 -13.76
N PRO A 59 10.82 -8.92 -13.58
CA PRO A 59 10.69 -9.62 -12.30
C PRO A 59 11.99 -10.28 -11.80
N GLU A 60 12.86 -10.70 -12.71
CA GLU A 60 14.13 -11.36 -12.40
C GLU A 60 15.31 -10.40 -12.22
N SER A 61 15.06 -9.08 -12.29
CA SER A 61 16.11 -8.10 -12.10
C SER A 61 16.69 -8.15 -10.69
N LYS A 62 18.01 -8.00 -10.60
CA LYS A 62 18.71 -7.80 -9.32
C LYS A 62 18.59 -6.36 -8.79
N LEU A 63 18.09 -5.46 -9.63
CA LEU A 63 17.89 -4.05 -9.27
C LEU A 63 16.42 -3.84 -8.93
N VAL A 64 16.13 -3.79 -7.64
CA VAL A 64 14.76 -3.71 -7.11
C VAL A 64 14.54 -2.37 -6.44
N LEU A 65 13.62 -1.58 -7.00
CA LEU A 65 13.10 -0.37 -6.38
C LEU A 65 11.75 -0.69 -5.72
N VAL A 66 11.63 -0.41 -4.43
CA VAL A 66 10.37 -0.53 -3.68
C VAL A 66 9.94 0.85 -3.20
N GLU A 67 8.72 1.24 -3.50
CA GLU A 67 8.06 2.41 -2.92
C GLU A 67 7.00 1.96 -1.91
N TYR A 68 7.08 2.48 -0.69
CA TYR A 68 5.96 2.46 0.25
C TYR A 68 5.20 3.78 0.10
N GLY A 69 4.01 3.69 -0.47
CA GLY A 69 3.24 4.86 -0.89
C GLY A 69 1.81 4.90 -0.36
N ASP A 70 1.26 6.10 -0.38
CA ASP A 70 -0.12 6.41 -0.01
C ASP A 70 -0.75 7.23 -1.14
N PHE A 71 -1.80 6.69 -1.75
CA PHE A 71 -2.47 7.33 -2.89
C PHE A 71 -3.04 8.71 -2.57
N GLN A 72 -3.38 9.00 -1.31
CA GLN A 72 -3.90 10.30 -0.90
C GLN A 72 -2.80 11.26 -0.43
N CYS A 73 -1.56 10.80 -0.24
CA CYS A 73 -0.45 11.65 0.19
C CYS A 73 -0.03 12.62 -0.94
N PRO A 74 -0.05 13.93 -0.71
CA PRO A 74 0.35 14.90 -1.75
C PRO A 74 1.80 14.72 -2.21
N SER A 75 2.71 14.33 -1.30
CA SER A 75 4.11 14.06 -1.66
C SER A 75 4.26 12.83 -2.55
N CYS A 76 3.41 11.78 -2.38
CA CYS A 76 3.37 10.64 -3.30
C CYS A 76 2.81 11.07 -4.67
N GLY A 77 1.77 11.90 -4.69
CA GLY A 77 1.25 12.48 -5.94
C GLY A 77 2.30 13.30 -6.67
N GLY A 78 3.10 14.09 -5.95
CA GLY A 78 4.23 14.86 -6.53
C GLY A 78 5.37 13.98 -7.05
N ALA A 79 5.66 12.86 -6.37
CA ALA A 79 6.69 11.91 -6.79
C ALA A 79 6.25 11.04 -7.98
N HIS A 80 4.96 10.74 -8.11
CA HIS A 80 4.43 9.79 -9.09
C HIS A 80 4.87 10.04 -10.53
N PRO A 81 4.74 11.24 -11.13
CA PRO A 81 5.13 11.47 -12.52
C PRO A 81 6.62 11.21 -12.74
N GLN A 82 7.45 11.51 -11.75
CA GLN A 82 8.91 11.31 -11.80
C GLN A 82 9.27 9.82 -11.75
N ILE A 83 8.63 9.08 -10.84
CA ILE A 83 8.84 7.64 -10.71
C ILE A 83 8.29 6.90 -11.94
N LYS A 84 7.12 7.30 -12.45
CA LYS A 84 6.54 6.74 -13.66
C LYS A 84 7.48 6.88 -14.85
N GLU A 85 8.01 8.10 -15.11
CA GLU A 85 8.95 8.34 -16.19
C GLU A 85 10.22 7.50 -16.04
N LEU A 86 10.82 7.51 -14.84
CA LEU A 86 12.04 6.77 -14.58
C LEU A 86 11.86 5.25 -14.72
N THR A 87 10.77 4.70 -14.18
CA THR A 87 10.51 3.26 -14.26
C THR A 87 10.21 2.81 -15.68
N GLU A 88 9.55 3.64 -16.50
CA GLU A 88 9.39 3.37 -17.94
C GLU A 88 10.73 3.39 -18.69
N GLU A 89 11.64 4.33 -18.38
CA GLU A 89 12.96 4.39 -18.99
C GLU A 89 13.82 3.16 -18.67
N TYR A 90 13.69 2.65 -17.43
CA TYR A 90 14.47 1.51 -16.95
C TYR A 90 13.68 0.19 -16.94
N LYS A 91 12.51 0.12 -17.58
CA LYS A 91 11.59 -1.04 -17.49
C LYS A 91 12.20 -2.38 -17.90
N ASP A 92 13.17 -2.37 -18.79
CA ASP A 92 13.86 -3.60 -19.27
C ASP A 92 15.08 -3.96 -18.39
N LYS A 93 15.32 -3.24 -17.30
CA LYS A 93 16.52 -3.35 -16.47
C LYS A 93 16.25 -3.52 -14.98
N ILE A 94 15.15 -2.96 -14.49
CA ILE A 94 14.82 -2.94 -13.06
C ILE A 94 13.51 -3.65 -12.77
N THR A 95 13.32 -4.01 -11.50
CA THR A 95 12.03 -4.35 -10.90
C THR A 95 11.53 -3.16 -10.10
N PHE A 96 10.32 -2.68 -10.35
CA PHE A 96 9.65 -1.70 -9.48
C PHE A 96 8.46 -2.34 -8.78
N ILE A 97 8.31 -2.10 -7.49
CA ILE A 97 7.23 -2.59 -6.64
C ILE A 97 6.65 -1.41 -5.86
N PHE A 98 5.34 -1.21 -5.98
CA PHE A 98 4.62 -0.30 -5.10
C PHE A 98 3.93 -1.11 -4.00
N ARG A 99 4.14 -0.72 -2.73
CA ARG A 99 3.50 -1.31 -1.55
C ARG A 99 2.64 -0.30 -0.83
N ASN A 100 1.41 -0.69 -0.55
CA ASN A 100 0.43 0.17 0.09
C ASN A 100 0.82 0.53 1.52
N PHE A 101 0.95 1.82 1.81
CA PHE A 101 1.19 2.31 3.17
C PHE A 101 0.25 3.48 3.51
N PRO A 102 -1.10 3.24 3.50
CA PRO A 102 -2.08 4.30 3.74
C PRO A 102 -1.99 4.85 5.16
N LEU A 103 -1.78 6.16 5.29
CA LEU A 103 -1.68 6.91 6.54
C LEU A 103 -3.08 7.35 7.00
N THR A 104 -3.96 6.41 7.30
CA THR A 104 -5.41 6.62 7.51
C THR A 104 -5.78 7.61 8.61
N THR A 105 -4.86 7.94 9.50
CA THR A 105 -5.08 8.94 10.56
C THR A 105 -5.16 10.37 9.99
N ILE A 106 -4.42 10.65 8.92
CA ILE A 106 -4.35 11.97 8.26
C ILE A 106 -4.93 11.94 6.84
N HIS A 107 -5.02 10.76 6.23
CA HIS A 107 -5.51 10.53 4.88
C HIS A 107 -6.71 9.56 4.90
N PRO A 108 -7.94 10.04 5.18
CA PRO A 108 -9.10 9.18 5.41
C PRO A 108 -9.54 8.36 4.19
N ASN A 109 -9.20 8.79 2.98
CA ASN A 109 -9.53 8.12 1.72
C ASN A 109 -8.42 7.18 1.20
N ALA A 110 -7.22 7.23 1.78
CA ALA A 110 -6.05 6.49 1.31
C ALA A 110 -6.27 4.97 1.22
N ARG A 111 -6.89 4.37 2.26
CA ARG A 111 -7.14 2.92 2.25
C ARG A 111 -8.15 2.50 1.20
N ALA A 112 -9.12 3.35 0.91
CA ALA A 112 -10.11 3.06 -0.13
C ALA A 112 -9.51 3.19 -1.55
N ALA A 113 -8.60 4.14 -1.75
CA ALA A 113 -7.85 4.26 -2.99
C ALA A 113 -6.95 3.03 -3.21
N ALA A 114 -6.22 2.59 -2.18
CA ALA A 114 -5.45 1.36 -2.21
C ALA A 114 -6.33 0.14 -2.56
N ALA A 115 -7.53 0.04 -1.97
CA ALA A 115 -8.46 -1.05 -2.26
C ALA A 115 -8.96 -1.02 -3.72
N ALA A 116 -9.19 0.16 -4.28
CA ALA A 116 -9.59 0.31 -5.68
C ALA A 116 -8.48 -0.16 -6.64
N VAL A 117 -7.22 0.19 -6.33
CA VAL A 117 -6.06 -0.22 -7.15
C VAL A 117 -5.82 -1.73 -7.06
N GLU A 118 -5.88 -2.31 -5.86
CA GLU A 118 -5.77 -3.76 -5.67
C GLU A 118 -6.90 -4.53 -6.36
N ALA A 119 -8.16 -4.03 -6.27
CA ALA A 119 -9.30 -4.63 -6.97
C ALA A 119 -9.14 -4.60 -8.49
N ALA A 120 -8.62 -3.51 -9.05
CA ALA A 120 -8.27 -3.44 -10.47
C ALA A 120 -7.15 -4.43 -10.82
N GLY A 121 -6.21 -4.65 -9.91
CA GLY A 121 -5.15 -5.63 -10.04
C GLY A 121 -5.65 -7.07 -10.16
N LEU A 122 -6.76 -7.43 -9.48
CA LEU A 122 -7.41 -8.74 -9.61
C LEU A 122 -7.97 -8.99 -11.03
N GLN A 123 -8.20 -7.91 -11.78
CA GLN A 123 -8.62 -7.95 -13.18
C GLN A 123 -7.49 -7.59 -14.17
N GLY A 124 -6.22 -7.62 -13.71
CA GLY A 124 -5.04 -7.41 -14.54
C GLY A 124 -4.76 -5.95 -14.91
N LYS A 125 -5.36 -4.98 -14.19
CA LYS A 125 -5.24 -3.52 -14.47
C LYS A 125 -4.67 -2.73 -13.29
N TYR A 126 -3.73 -3.35 -12.53
CA TYR A 126 -3.12 -2.70 -11.37
C TYR A 126 -2.42 -1.38 -11.75
N TRP A 127 -1.49 -1.42 -12.70
CA TRP A 127 -0.67 -0.26 -13.03
C TRP A 127 -1.45 0.85 -13.72
N GLU A 128 -2.43 0.49 -14.56
CA GLU A 128 -3.32 1.48 -15.18
C GLU A 128 -4.17 2.21 -14.12
N MET A 129 -4.73 1.47 -13.15
CA MET A 129 -5.50 2.07 -12.07
C MET A 129 -4.58 2.85 -11.10
N HIS A 130 -3.41 2.32 -10.77
CA HIS A 130 -2.40 3.00 -9.95
C HIS A 130 -2.04 4.38 -10.51
N ASN A 131 -1.72 4.44 -11.81
CA ASN A 131 -1.39 5.68 -12.46
C ASN A 131 -2.57 6.65 -12.49
N LEU A 132 -3.76 6.16 -12.87
CA LEU A 132 -4.96 6.98 -12.94
C LEU A 132 -5.34 7.60 -11.59
N VAL A 133 -5.26 6.81 -10.51
CA VAL A 133 -5.59 7.28 -9.15
C VAL A 133 -4.61 8.36 -8.69
N PHE A 134 -3.32 8.26 -8.99
CA PHE A 134 -2.36 9.33 -8.70
C PHE A 134 -2.54 10.56 -9.61
N GLU A 135 -2.69 10.36 -10.91
CA GLU A 135 -2.84 11.44 -11.88
C GLU A 135 -4.10 12.30 -11.66
N THR A 136 -5.11 11.73 -11.00
CA THR A 136 -6.37 12.39 -10.68
C THR A 136 -6.57 12.59 -9.18
N GLN A 137 -5.48 12.66 -8.39
CA GLN A 137 -5.54 12.70 -6.93
C GLN A 137 -6.47 13.82 -6.41
N ASP A 138 -6.46 14.98 -7.03
CA ASP A 138 -7.30 16.13 -6.64
C ASP A 138 -8.80 15.87 -6.87
N ASP A 139 -9.17 15.02 -7.82
CA ASP A 139 -10.55 14.73 -8.17
C ASP A 139 -11.29 13.90 -7.11
N TRP A 140 -10.57 13.11 -6.31
CA TRP A 140 -11.17 12.15 -5.39
C TRP A 140 -10.70 12.29 -3.93
N SER A 141 -9.51 12.87 -3.69
CA SER A 141 -8.88 12.84 -2.36
C SER A 141 -9.70 13.54 -1.28
N SER A 142 -10.48 14.55 -1.62
CA SER A 142 -11.34 15.31 -0.70
C SER A 142 -12.82 14.89 -0.70
N LEU A 143 -13.20 13.91 -1.53
CA LEU A 143 -14.59 13.49 -1.66
C LEU A 143 -15.09 12.73 -0.42
N ALA A 144 -16.39 12.90 -0.14
CA ALA A 144 -17.11 12.05 0.81
C ALA A 144 -17.16 10.60 0.30
N THR A 145 -17.33 9.65 1.22
CA THR A 145 -17.20 8.19 0.98
C THR A 145 -17.93 7.70 -0.27
N GLN A 146 -19.21 8.09 -0.45
CA GLN A 146 -19.99 7.60 -1.60
C GLN A 146 -19.45 8.16 -2.91
N LEU A 147 -19.25 9.47 -2.99
CA LEU A 147 -18.76 10.14 -4.21
C LEU A 147 -17.38 9.64 -4.63
N ARG A 148 -16.50 9.39 -3.64
CA ARG A 148 -15.19 8.79 -3.88
C ARG A 148 -15.31 7.37 -4.45
N THR A 149 -16.22 6.54 -3.92
CA THR A 149 -16.43 5.19 -4.41
C THR A 149 -16.98 5.22 -5.84
N ASP A 150 -17.94 6.10 -6.11
CA ASP A 150 -18.49 6.30 -7.46
C ASP A 150 -17.40 6.72 -8.46
N LYS A 151 -16.46 7.58 -8.03
CA LYS A 151 -15.31 8.01 -8.84
C LYS A 151 -14.39 6.84 -9.18
N PHE A 152 -14.09 5.95 -8.22
CA PHE A 152 -13.27 4.76 -8.50
C PHE A 152 -13.98 3.76 -9.42
N VAL A 153 -15.31 3.65 -9.34
CA VAL A 153 -16.12 2.85 -10.27
C VAL A 153 -16.10 3.47 -11.68
N GLU A 154 -16.13 4.80 -11.80
CA GLU A 154 -15.95 5.50 -13.07
C GLU A 154 -14.58 5.16 -13.70
N TYR A 155 -13.50 5.20 -12.91
CA TYR A 155 -12.16 4.81 -13.37
C TYR A 155 -12.09 3.36 -13.82
N ALA A 156 -12.65 2.43 -13.03
CA ALA A 156 -12.71 1.02 -13.41
C ALA A 156 -13.43 0.81 -14.75
N THR A 157 -14.55 1.52 -14.94
CA THR A 157 -15.32 1.48 -16.19
C THR A 157 -14.49 2.01 -17.36
N SER A 158 -13.78 3.12 -17.17
CA SER A 158 -12.93 3.72 -18.22
C SER A 158 -11.75 2.81 -18.62
N LEU A 159 -11.27 1.97 -17.69
CA LEU A 159 -10.23 0.97 -17.93
C LEU A 159 -10.76 -0.35 -18.51
N GLY A 160 -12.09 -0.45 -18.73
CA GLY A 160 -12.74 -1.64 -19.28
C GLY A 160 -12.87 -2.81 -18.31
N LEU A 161 -12.85 -2.53 -17.00
CA LEU A 161 -13.02 -3.55 -15.97
C LEU A 161 -14.49 -3.96 -15.84
N ASP A 162 -14.73 -5.20 -15.39
CA ASP A 162 -16.05 -5.63 -14.94
C ASP A 162 -16.43 -4.83 -13.68
N LYS A 163 -17.44 -3.99 -13.82
CA LYS A 163 -17.90 -3.07 -12.77
C LYS A 163 -18.42 -3.80 -11.54
N ASP A 164 -19.22 -4.84 -11.72
CA ASP A 164 -19.88 -5.53 -10.61
C ASP A 164 -18.85 -6.36 -9.82
N GLN A 165 -17.89 -6.97 -10.52
CA GLN A 165 -16.75 -7.62 -9.91
C GLN A 165 -15.87 -6.62 -9.17
N PHE A 166 -15.56 -5.47 -9.76
CA PHE A 166 -14.75 -4.42 -9.13
C PHE A 166 -15.37 -3.90 -7.83
N VAL A 167 -16.70 -3.64 -7.83
CA VAL A 167 -17.42 -3.23 -6.61
C VAL A 167 -17.36 -4.29 -5.52
N THR A 168 -17.44 -5.56 -5.90
CA THR A 168 -17.29 -6.69 -4.97
C THR A 168 -15.88 -6.75 -4.42
N ASP A 169 -14.87 -6.61 -5.28
CA ASP A 169 -13.45 -6.78 -4.95
C ASP A 169 -12.92 -5.65 -4.05
N ILE A 170 -13.37 -4.39 -4.23
CA ILE A 170 -12.99 -3.27 -3.34
C ILE A 170 -13.27 -3.60 -1.86
N ALA A 171 -14.36 -4.29 -1.57
CA ALA A 171 -14.75 -4.66 -0.20
C ALA A 171 -14.20 -6.03 0.24
N ALA A 172 -13.52 -6.75 -0.64
CA ALA A 172 -13.11 -8.12 -0.40
C ALA A 172 -12.04 -8.25 0.70
N THR A 173 -12.13 -9.33 1.46
CA THR A 173 -11.21 -9.61 2.57
C THR A 173 -9.76 -9.79 2.10
N ASN A 174 -9.54 -10.41 0.94
CA ASN A 174 -8.22 -10.62 0.35
C ASN A 174 -7.54 -9.29 0.00
N VAL A 175 -8.24 -8.35 -0.63
CA VAL A 175 -7.77 -6.99 -0.91
C VAL A 175 -7.39 -6.26 0.39
N ASN A 176 -8.26 -6.32 1.41
CA ASN A 176 -7.95 -5.73 2.70
C ASN A 176 -6.75 -6.39 3.41
N LYS A 177 -6.56 -7.70 3.25
CA LYS A 177 -5.37 -8.41 3.75
C LYS A 177 -4.10 -7.95 3.04
N LYS A 178 -4.11 -7.81 1.71
CA LYS A 178 -2.96 -7.31 0.94
C LYS A 178 -2.50 -5.96 1.45
N ILE A 179 -3.40 -4.98 1.56
CA ILE A 179 -3.08 -3.64 2.06
C ILE A 179 -2.51 -3.69 3.49
N SER A 180 -3.11 -4.50 4.37
CA SER A 180 -2.64 -4.63 5.74
C SER A 180 -1.29 -5.35 5.84
N PHE A 181 -1.04 -6.30 4.94
CA PHE A 181 0.23 -6.99 4.81
C PHE A 181 1.35 -6.04 4.37
N ASP A 182 1.11 -5.23 3.35
CA ASP A 182 2.06 -4.22 2.87
C ASP A 182 2.42 -3.22 3.98
N GLN A 183 1.40 -2.72 4.72
CA GLN A 183 1.64 -1.87 5.89
C GLN A 183 2.48 -2.58 6.97
N ALA A 184 2.26 -3.87 7.18
CA ALA A 184 3.05 -4.64 8.15
C ALA A 184 4.51 -4.80 7.70
N LEU A 185 4.76 -5.01 6.40
CA LEU A 185 6.11 -5.02 5.83
C LEU A 185 6.81 -3.69 6.03
N GLY A 186 6.16 -2.57 5.69
CA GLY A 186 6.73 -1.24 5.90
C GLY A 186 7.05 -0.96 7.37
N LYS A 187 6.13 -1.28 8.29
CA LYS A 187 6.36 -1.13 9.74
C LYS A 187 7.52 -1.97 10.25
N LYS A 188 7.73 -3.17 9.71
CA LYS A 188 8.86 -4.04 10.05
C LYS A 188 10.22 -3.36 9.81
N ILE A 189 10.32 -2.54 8.77
CA ILE A 189 11.54 -1.81 8.39
C ILE A 189 11.46 -0.31 8.74
N ASN A 190 10.59 0.04 9.70
CA ASN A 190 10.45 1.39 10.27
C ASN A 190 9.97 2.46 9.29
N VAL A 191 9.23 2.11 8.23
CA VAL A 191 8.51 3.11 7.42
C VAL A 191 7.50 3.82 8.29
N SER A 192 7.57 5.15 8.35
CA SER A 192 6.72 6.01 9.17
C SER A 192 6.10 7.19 8.38
N ALA A 193 6.54 7.40 7.15
CA ALA A 193 6.07 8.44 6.24
C ALA A 193 6.01 7.92 4.81
N THR A 194 5.33 8.67 3.92
CA THR A 194 5.23 8.36 2.49
C THR A 194 5.51 9.60 1.65
N PRO A 195 6.13 9.44 0.48
CA PRO A 195 6.71 8.21 -0.01
C PRO A 195 8.00 7.83 0.73
N THR A 196 8.27 6.52 0.88
CA THR A 196 9.57 6.02 1.33
C THR A 196 10.08 5.01 0.32
N PHE A 197 11.30 5.20 -0.16
CA PHE A 197 11.90 4.38 -1.21
C PHE A 197 13.03 3.52 -0.65
N TYR A 198 13.11 2.30 -1.16
CA TYR A 198 14.22 1.36 -0.92
C TYR A 198 14.77 0.91 -2.28
N PHE A 199 16.08 0.89 -2.41
CA PHE A 199 16.74 0.34 -3.58
C PHE A 199 17.68 -0.80 -3.17
N ASN A 200 17.45 -1.98 -3.72
CA ASN A 200 18.16 -3.22 -3.35
C ASN A 200 18.20 -3.47 -1.83
N GLY A 201 17.11 -3.13 -1.15
CA GLY A 201 16.94 -3.33 0.28
C GLY A 201 17.47 -2.24 1.18
N GLU A 202 18.20 -1.28 0.65
CA GLU A 202 18.69 -0.13 1.40
C GLU A 202 17.76 1.07 1.22
N PRO A 203 17.44 1.82 2.29
CA PRO A 203 16.63 3.02 2.16
C PRO A 203 17.39 4.06 1.33
N LEU A 204 16.68 4.73 0.42
CA LEU A 204 17.26 5.89 -0.27
C LEU A 204 17.46 7.04 0.72
N ASP A 205 18.54 7.79 0.52
CA ASP A 205 18.80 9.00 1.30
C ASP A 205 17.61 9.96 1.22
N ALA A 206 17.37 10.66 2.32
CA ALA A 206 16.28 11.63 2.42
C ALA A 206 16.36 12.73 1.34
N SER A 207 17.59 13.15 0.96
CA SER A 207 17.82 14.11 -0.11
C SER A 207 17.35 13.59 -1.47
N VAL A 208 17.64 12.33 -1.78
CA VAL A 208 17.20 11.66 -3.02
C VAL A 208 15.68 11.59 -3.06
N SER A 209 15.06 11.11 -1.99
CA SER A 209 13.60 11.03 -1.89
C SER A 209 12.94 12.41 -2.01
N GLN A 210 13.54 13.46 -1.41
CA GLN A 210 13.04 14.82 -1.52
C GLN A 210 13.20 15.38 -2.93
N SER A 211 14.30 15.10 -3.63
CA SER A 211 14.51 15.54 -5.02
C SER A 211 13.46 14.95 -5.95
N ILE A 212 13.08 13.68 -5.75
CA ILE A 212 12.00 13.03 -6.51
C ILE A 212 10.67 13.77 -6.32
N VAL A 213 10.29 14.05 -5.08
CA VAL A 213 9.05 14.81 -4.76
C VAL A 213 9.07 16.22 -5.37
N GLN A 214 10.25 16.82 -5.49
CA GLN A 214 10.46 18.14 -6.10
C GLN A 214 10.61 18.13 -7.63
N GLY A 215 10.45 16.98 -8.27
CA GLY A 215 10.42 16.87 -9.73
C GLY A 215 11.75 16.50 -10.38
N SER A 216 12.71 15.92 -9.62
CA SER A 216 13.99 15.49 -10.18
C SER A 216 14.34 14.05 -9.81
N THR A 217 14.67 13.25 -10.82
CA THR A 217 15.18 11.86 -10.64
C THR A 217 16.68 11.73 -10.95
N ASN A 218 17.40 12.81 -11.14
CA ASN A 218 18.81 12.76 -11.55
C ASN A 218 19.69 11.94 -10.61
N GLU A 219 19.50 12.09 -9.28
CA GLU A 219 20.27 11.35 -8.30
C GLU A 219 19.91 9.86 -8.32
N LEU A 220 18.61 9.52 -8.40
CA LEU A 220 18.16 8.13 -8.48
C LEU A 220 18.59 7.46 -9.78
N ARG A 221 18.59 8.20 -10.89
CA ARG A 221 19.13 7.76 -12.19
C ARG A 221 20.60 7.42 -12.09
N ALA A 222 21.40 8.27 -11.46
CA ALA A 222 22.83 8.01 -11.24
C ALA A 222 23.07 6.75 -10.36
N ILE A 223 22.20 6.50 -9.39
CA ILE A 223 22.25 5.28 -8.55
C ILE A 223 21.97 4.03 -9.42
N PHE A 224 20.94 4.08 -10.29
CA PHE A 224 20.62 2.97 -11.19
C PHE A 224 21.75 2.69 -12.16
N ASP A 225 22.29 3.73 -12.81
CA ASP A 225 23.37 3.60 -13.78
C ASP A 225 24.64 3.03 -13.14
N ALA A 226 24.98 3.49 -11.93
CA ALA A 226 26.12 2.93 -11.19
C ALA A 226 25.91 1.46 -10.77
N ALA A 227 24.66 1.04 -10.50
CA ALA A 227 24.34 -0.35 -10.18
C ALA A 227 24.35 -1.25 -11.43
N LEU A 228 23.94 -0.74 -12.58
CA LEU A 228 23.95 -1.44 -13.87
C LEU A 228 25.35 -1.64 -14.46
N ALA A 229 26.33 -0.83 -14.02
CA ALA A 229 27.71 -0.90 -14.48
C ALA A 229 28.56 -1.97 -13.75
N LYS A 230 28.00 -2.64 -12.74
CA LYS A 230 28.66 -3.68 -11.93
C LYS A 230 28.34 -5.08 -12.42
#